data_c0c89cc9e4ed7fcca77c99c3aef1cdee
#
_entry.id   c0c89cc9e4ed7fcca77c99c3aef1cdee
#
_cell.length_a   1.000
_cell.length_b   1.000
_cell.length_c   1.000
_cell.angle_alpha   90.00
_cell.angle_beta   90.00
_cell.angle_gamma   90.00
#
_symmetry.space_group_name_H-M   'P 1'
#
loop_
_entity.id
_entity.type
_entity.pdbx_description
1 polymer ?
#
loop_
_entity_poly.entity_id
_entity_poly.type
_entity_poly.pdbx_seq_one_letter_code
_entity_poly.pdbx_strand_id
1 'polypeptide(L)'
;MVSVSVISQERKKVADSARRVVIKVGSSVLTSSRGVDLGVINRLCDEISMLREQGRQVVIVSSGAIASGIRKVGLSEMPKTIPQKQAAAAVGQGSLIQAYEEAFSHYDLKVAQILLTSDDLINRRRYLNARHTLQTLLDWGIIPVVNENDTVVVDEIKFGDNDNLSALIAQLTEADLLVALTDMDGLYDSDPRKHQNASVIPVVHRIDQQVEGFAGDQPGRLGTGGMVSKLLAAKKVTAAGVPMIIGNGRNRYVLKQIFDGEEVGTLFLPAGRRLSSKKQWIAHTLKPQGDIILDGGAAEALKSRGKSLLSTGIIGLRGEFEVGSPVRCLNNEEEVIGIGLVNYSADEIDKIKGVRSNRIEDILGYKHSDEVIHRDNFVLREAIASDDEHT
;
A
#
# COMPACT_ATOMS: atom_id res chain seq x y z
N MET A 1 29.08 12.86 -6.25
CA MET A 1 27.99 13.86 -6.30
C MET A 1 27.20 13.62 -7.58
N VAL A 2 25.94 13.18 -7.48
CA VAL A 2 25.03 13.08 -8.64
C VAL A 2 24.73 14.52 -9.08
N SER A 3 24.82 14.83 -10.37
CA SER A 3 24.60 16.22 -10.82
C SER A 3 23.11 16.59 -10.65
N VAL A 4 22.82 17.84 -10.32
CA VAL A 4 21.46 18.40 -10.17
C VAL A 4 20.56 18.04 -11.37
N SER A 5 21.12 17.99 -12.57
CA SER A 5 20.40 17.60 -13.79
C SER A 5 19.89 16.15 -13.78
N VAL A 6 20.62 15.22 -13.16
CA VAL A 6 20.23 13.79 -13.08
C VAL A 6 19.08 13.61 -12.08
N ILE A 7 19.16 14.25 -10.92
CA ILE A 7 18.11 14.21 -9.88
C ILE A 7 16.79 14.74 -10.44
N SER A 8 16.81 15.89 -11.11
CA SER A 8 15.64 16.49 -11.74
C SER A 8 15.03 15.58 -12.83
N GLN A 9 15.88 14.90 -13.62
CA GLN A 9 15.40 13.93 -14.63
C GLN A 9 14.73 12.71 -14.00
N GLU A 10 15.29 12.14 -12.93
CA GLU A 10 14.68 11.00 -12.22
C GLU A 10 13.32 11.37 -11.64
N ARG A 11 13.22 12.53 -10.97
CA ARG A 11 11.96 13.05 -10.42
C ARG A 11 10.92 13.26 -11.51
N LYS A 12 11.29 13.92 -12.60
CA LYS A 12 10.40 14.16 -13.74
C LYS A 12 9.91 12.85 -14.35
N LYS A 13 10.79 11.87 -14.52
CA LYS A 13 10.44 10.54 -15.03
C LYS A 13 9.41 9.84 -14.13
N VAL A 14 9.60 9.87 -12.81
CA VAL A 14 8.65 9.31 -11.83
C VAL A 14 7.31 10.03 -11.91
N ALA A 15 7.32 11.37 -11.90
CA ALA A 15 6.11 12.19 -11.97
C ALA A 15 5.32 11.95 -13.26
N ASP A 16 5.98 11.93 -14.43
CA ASP A 16 5.33 11.74 -15.73
C ASP A 16 4.77 10.34 -15.92
N SER A 17 5.41 9.31 -15.35
CA SER A 17 4.93 7.94 -15.44
C SER A 17 3.80 7.61 -14.49
N ALA A 18 3.60 8.40 -13.42
CA ALA A 18 2.60 8.11 -12.39
C ALA A 18 1.18 8.38 -12.88
N ARG A 19 0.43 7.32 -13.16
CA ARG A 19 -0.99 7.36 -13.53
C ARG A 19 -1.91 7.18 -12.33
N ARG A 20 -1.53 6.29 -11.42
CA ARG A 20 -2.24 6.05 -10.16
C ARG A 20 -1.36 6.45 -8.99
N VAL A 21 -1.88 7.33 -8.15
CA VAL A 21 -1.12 7.94 -7.05
C VAL A 21 -1.84 7.72 -5.73
N VAL A 22 -1.11 7.29 -4.72
CA VAL A 22 -1.60 7.30 -3.33
C VAL A 22 -1.01 8.51 -2.64
N ILE A 23 -1.85 9.34 -2.04
CA ILE A 23 -1.45 10.54 -1.30
C ILE A 23 -1.80 10.31 0.17
N LYS A 24 -0.79 10.11 1.00
CA LYS A 24 -0.97 10.01 2.45
C LYS A 24 -0.82 11.39 3.07
N VAL A 25 -1.80 11.77 3.89
CA VAL A 25 -1.77 13.05 4.61
C VAL A 25 -1.70 12.80 6.11
N GLY A 26 -0.61 13.24 6.73
CA GLY A 26 -0.35 13.06 8.16
C GLY A 26 -1.24 13.94 9.03
N SER A 27 -1.49 13.51 10.27
CA SER A 27 -2.25 14.29 11.25
C SER A 27 -1.62 15.65 11.52
N SER A 28 -0.28 15.73 11.59
CA SER A 28 0.45 17.00 11.78
C SER A 28 0.21 18.01 10.65
N VAL A 29 -0.15 17.55 9.44
CA VAL A 29 -0.51 18.41 8.31
C VAL A 29 -1.97 18.88 8.43
N LEU A 30 -2.88 17.93 8.73
CA LEU A 30 -4.32 18.17 8.73
C LEU A 30 -4.85 18.87 9.98
N THR A 31 -4.05 18.93 11.06
CA THR A 31 -4.52 19.47 12.34
C THR A 31 -3.77 20.71 12.76
N SER A 32 -4.50 21.62 13.34
CA SER A 32 -4.01 22.80 14.04
C SER A 32 -4.41 22.73 15.52
N SER A 33 -4.05 23.72 16.32
CA SER A 33 -4.53 23.87 17.71
C SER A 33 -6.06 23.93 17.82
N ARG A 34 -6.75 24.19 16.70
CA ARG A 34 -8.22 24.30 16.61
C ARG A 34 -8.91 23.05 16.05
N GLY A 35 -8.21 21.90 15.91
CA GLY A 35 -8.69 20.67 15.29
C GLY A 35 -8.30 20.55 13.82
N VAL A 36 -9.13 19.92 12.99
CA VAL A 36 -8.86 19.80 11.54
C VAL A 36 -8.81 21.15 10.87
N ASP A 37 -7.78 21.38 10.08
CA ASP A 37 -7.56 22.63 9.32
C ASP A 37 -8.20 22.50 7.93
N LEU A 38 -9.41 23.07 7.81
CA LEU A 38 -10.16 23.08 6.53
C LEU A 38 -9.41 23.81 5.42
N GLY A 39 -8.60 24.81 5.76
CA GLY A 39 -7.79 25.53 4.76
C GLY A 39 -6.73 24.65 4.12
N VAL A 40 -6.15 23.73 4.90
CA VAL A 40 -5.21 22.72 4.39
C VAL A 40 -5.94 21.71 3.53
N ILE A 41 -7.12 21.21 3.96
CA ILE A 41 -7.91 20.27 3.17
C ILE A 41 -8.29 20.90 1.83
N ASN A 42 -8.85 22.10 1.82
CA ASN A 42 -9.26 22.78 0.60
C ASN A 42 -8.10 22.95 -0.38
N ARG A 43 -6.93 23.38 0.10
CA ARG A 43 -5.73 23.53 -0.73
C ARG A 43 -5.23 22.21 -1.32
N LEU A 44 -5.21 21.15 -0.52
CA LEU A 44 -4.83 19.83 -1.02
C LEU A 44 -5.84 19.29 -2.04
N CYS A 45 -7.13 19.52 -1.82
CA CYS A 45 -8.18 19.13 -2.76
C CYS A 45 -8.08 19.90 -4.08
N ASP A 46 -7.72 21.20 -4.04
CA ASP A 46 -7.41 21.99 -5.22
C ASP A 46 -6.25 21.38 -6.04
N GLU A 47 -5.13 21.09 -5.39
CA GLU A 47 -3.98 20.47 -6.07
C GLU A 47 -4.31 19.03 -6.59
N ILE A 48 -5.11 18.26 -5.86
CA ILE A 48 -5.56 16.93 -6.29
C ILE A 48 -6.51 17.02 -7.48
N SER A 49 -7.39 18.03 -7.52
CA SER A 49 -8.28 18.23 -8.67
C SER A 49 -7.50 18.46 -9.95
N MET A 50 -6.41 19.24 -9.90
CA MET A 50 -5.50 19.42 -11.05
C MET A 50 -4.87 18.09 -11.51
N LEU A 51 -4.51 17.20 -10.58
CA LEU A 51 -3.99 15.85 -10.94
C LEU A 51 -5.09 15.01 -11.61
N ARG A 52 -6.32 15.12 -11.15
CA ARG A 52 -7.48 14.45 -11.76
C ARG A 52 -7.78 14.94 -13.18
N GLU A 53 -7.71 16.25 -13.42
CA GLU A 53 -7.84 16.86 -14.74
C GLU A 53 -6.77 16.38 -15.72
N GLN A 54 -5.56 16.08 -15.22
CA GLN A 54 -4.48 15.45 -16.00
C GLN A 54 -4.69 13.94 -16.26
N GLY A 55 -5.84 13.38 -15.87
CA GLY A 55 -6.20 11.98 -16.08
C GLY A 55 -5.58 11.01 -15.08
N ARG A 56 -5.02 11.47 -13.96
CA ARG A 56 -4.46 10.60 -12.93
C ARG A 56 -5.56 10.06 -12.02
N GLN A 57 -5.42 8.81 -11.58
CA GLN A 57 -6.24 8.23 -10.51
C GLN A 57 -5.60 8.53 -9.16
N VAL A 58 -6.37 9.01 -8.20
CA VAL A 58 -5.87 9.40 -6.87
C VAL A 58 -6.62 8.63 -5.78
N VAL A 59 -5.87 8.10 -4.82
CA VAL A 59 -6.35 7.54 -3.55
C VAL A 59 -5.76 8.38 -2.42
N ILE A 60 -6.57 8.82 -1.50
CA ILE A 60 -6.13 9.58 -0.32
C ILE A 60 -6.08 8.62 0.87
N VAL A 61 -4.97 8.59 1.62
CA VAL A 61 -4.89 7.96 2.94
C VAL A 61 -4.80 9.07 3.97
N SER A 62 -5.89 9.30 4.69
CA SER A 62 -6.05 10.47 5.55
C SER A 62 -5.98 10.11 7.02
N SER A 63 -5.25 10.91 7.79
CA SER A 63 -5.30 10.92 9.26
C SER A 63 -6.24 12.02 9.77
N GLY A 64 -6.36 12.16 11.10
CA GLY A 64 -7.02 13.31 11.72
C GLY A 64 -8.43 13.04 12.26
N ALA A 65 -8.96 11.81 12.17
CA ALA A 65 -10.27 11.46 12.70
C ALA A 65 -10.36 11.71 14.22
N ILE A 66 -9.40 11.25 15.01
CA ILE A 66 -9.37 11.47 16.47
C ILE A 66 -9.35 12.98 16.79
N ALA A 67 -8.49 13.76 16.12
CA ALA A 67 -8.40 15.19 16.33
C ALA A 67 -9.70 15.94 15.99
N SER A 68 -10.36 15.53 14.90
CA SER A 68 -11.69 16.01 14.52
C SER A 68 -12.73 15.71 15.60
N GLY A 69 -12.71 14.47 16.12
CA GLY A 69 -13.66 14.03 17.14
C GLY A 69 -13.48 14.71 18.48
N ILE A 70 -12.25 14.92 18.94
CA ILE A 70 -11.93 15.66 20.17
C ILE A 70 -12.62 17.02 20.13
N ARG A 71 -12.47 17.74 19.02
CA ARG A 71 -13.10 19.05 18.84
C ARG A 71 -14.63 18.95 18.83
N LYS A 72 -15.19 18.00 18.06
CA LYS A 72 -16.65 17.88 17.91
C LYS A 72 -17.34 17.48 19.21
N VAL A 73 -16.68 16.68 20.04
CA VAL A 73 -17.17 16.29 21.38
C VAL A 73 -16.93 17.40 22.41
N GLY A 74 -16.04 18.35 22.14
CA GLY A 74 -15.68 19.43 23.06
C GLY A 74 -14.74 19.00 24.19
N LEU A 75 -13.89 17.98 23.95
CA LEU A 75 -12.89 17.57 24.92
C LEU A 75 -11.76 18.61 25.01
N SER A 76 -11.38 18.97 26.24
CA SER A 76 -10.28 19.91 26.52
C SER A 76 -8.89 19.24 26.48
N GLU A 77 -8.83 17.92 26.63
CA GLU A 77 -7.59 17.13 26.65
C GLU A 77 -7.66 15.96 25.65
N MET A 78 -6.46 15.47 25.30
CA MET A 78 -6.33 14.26 24.49
C MET A 78 -6.87 13.03 25.24
N PRO A 79 -7.65 12.16 24.58
CA PRO A 79 -8.11 10.91 25.13
C PRO A 79 -6.94 10.03 25.59
N LYS A 80 -7.02 9.52 26.82
CA LYS A 80 -5.94 8.72 27.43
C LYS A 80 -6.14 7.23 27.25
N THR A 81 -7.40 6.78 27.22
CA THR A 81 -7.74 5.36 27.09
C THR A 81 -8.09 4.98 25.65
N ILE A 82 -7.91 3.71 25.31
CA ILE A 82 -8.25 3.19 23.97
C ILE A 82 -9.73 3.45 23.65
N PRO A 83 -10.71 3.11 24.49
CA PRO A 83 -12.13 3.38 24.19
C PRO A 83 -12.44 4.86 23.97
N GLN A 84 -11.77 5.77 24.71
CA GLN A 84 -11.96 7.21 24.49
C GLN A 84 -11.40 7.65 23.11
N LYS A 85 -10.26 7.11 22.68
CA LYS A 85 -9.68 7.38 21.36
C LYS A 85 -10.56 6.84 20.26
N GLN A 86 -11.06 5.62 20.41
CA GLN A 86 -11.99 4.97 19.49
C GLN A 86 -13.28 5.77 19.34
N ALA A 87 -13.88 6.20 20.46
CA ALA A 87 -15.08 7.04 20.46
C ALA A 87 -14.84 8.40 19.78
N ALA A 88 -13.70 9.03 20.06
CA ALA A 88 -13.32 10.28 19.39
C ALA A 88 -13.13 10.05 17.88
N ALA A 89 -12.45 8.98 17.47
CA ALA A 89 -12.29 8.64 16.05
C ALA A 89 -13.65 8.43 15.37
N ALA A 90 -14.57 7.67 15.99
CA ALA A 90 -15.91 7.44 15.46
C ALA A 90 -16.68 8.75 15.20
N VAL A 91 -16.66 9.68 16.17
CA VAL A 91 -17.29 11.00 16.00
C VAL A 91 -16.62 11.85 14.95
N GLY A 92 -15.28 11.80 14.90
CA GLY A 92 -14.49 12.66 14.03
C GLY A 92 -14.43 12.19 12.59
N GLN A 93 -14.57 10.89 12.36
CA GLN A 93 -14.48 10.31 11.01
C GLN A 93 -15.56 10.86 10.07
N GLY A 94 -16.81 11.01 10.56
CA GLY A 94 -17.88 11.63 9.78
C GLY A 94 -17.58 13.08 9.40
N SER A 95 -16.99 13.87 10.30
CA SER A 95 -16.63 15.26 10.01
C SER A 95 -15.43 15.37 9.05
N LEU A 96 -14.49 14.43 9.13
CA LEU A 96 -13.33 14.40 8.23
C LEU A 96 -13.77 14.10 6.80
N ILE A 97 -14.62 13.09 6.60
CA ILE A 97 -15.09 12.75 5.26
C ILE A 97 -15.98 13.87 4.68
N GLN A 98 -16.83 14.49 5.50
CA GLN A 98 -17.63 15.64 5.08
C GLN A 98 -16.77 16.81 4.61
N ALA A 99 -15.65 17.11 5.29
CA ALA A 99 -14.72 18.16 4.88
C ALA A 99 -14.09 17.88 3.50
N TYR A 100 -13.74 16.63 3.21
CA TYR A 100 -13.27 16.25 1.88
C TYR A 100 -14.38 16.34 0.83
N GLU A 101 -15.59 15.89 1.16
CA GLU A 101 -16.76 15.96 0.26
C GLU A 101 -17.09 17.40 -0.12
N GLU A 102 -17.14 18.29 0.86
CA GLU A 102 -17.36 19.72 0.65
C GLU A 102 -16.25 20.33 -0.23
N ALA A 103 -14.97 20.04 0.06
CA ALA A 103 -13.85 20.58 -0.70
C ALA A 103 -13.83 20.10 -2.16
N PHE A 104 -14.08 18.81 -2.41
CA PHE A 104 -14.09 18.25 -3.76
C PHE A 104 -15.37 18.58 -4.56
N SER A 105 -16.48 18.92 -3.89
CA SER A 105 -17.72 19.32 -4.56
C SER A 105 -17.55 20.56 -5.45
N HIS A 106 -16.60 21.45 -5.11
CA HIS A 106 -16.27 22.61 -5.93
C HIS A 106 -15.68 22.27 -7.31
N TYR A 107 -15.20 21.04 -7.47
CA TYR A 107 -14.60 20.51 -8.71
C TYR A 107 -15.44 19.41 -9.38
N ASP A 108 -16.70 19.22 -8.93
CA ASP A 108 -17.58 18.12 -9.37
C ASP A 108 -16.95 16.72 -9.17
N LEU A 109 -16.04 16.58 -8.20
CA LEU A 109 -15.39 15.34 -7.85
C LEU A 109 -16.10 14.69 -6.65
N LYS A 110 -16.30 13.37 -6.74
CA LYS A 110 -16.95 12.58 -5.69
C LYS A 110 -15.89 11.86 -4.87
N VAL A 111 -16.17 11.68 -3.58
CA VAL A 111 -15.33 10.91 -2.66
C VAL A 111 -16.07 9.70 -2.12
N ALA A 112 -15.34 8.68 -1.71
CA ALA A 112 -15.89 7.54 -1.01
C ALA A 112 -15.03 7.20 0.20
N GLN A 113 -15.66 7.05 1.36
CA GLN A 113 -14.98 6.64 2.58
C GLN A 113 -14.69 5.14 2.56
N ILE A 114 -13.44 4.76 2.87
CA ILE A 114 -13.02 3.38 3.06
C ILE A 114 -12.30 3.27 4.40
N LEU A 115 -12.81 2.41 5.28
CA LEU A 115 -12.19 2.12 6.58
C LEU A 115 -11.65 0.69 6.57
N LEU A 116 -10.35 0.54 6.83
CA LEU A 116 -9.64 -0.73 6.82
C LEU A 116 -8.78 -0.86 8.07
N THR A 117 -8.56 -2.09 8.50
CA THR A 117 -7.55 -2.43 9.50
C THR A 117 -6.37 -3.12 8.84
N SER A 118 -5.22 -3.20 9.51
CA SER A 118 -4.09 -4.00 9.06
C SER A 118 -4.49 -5.47 8.87
N ASP A 119 -5.37 -6.00 9.72
CA ASP A 119 -5.89 -7.38 9.62
C ASP A 119 -6.72 -7.61 8.36
N ASP A 120 -7.49 -6.60 7.91
CA ASP A 120 -8.25 -6.69 6.66
C ASP A 120 -7.33 -6.84 5.45
N LEU A 121 -6.11 -6.30 5.52
CA LEU A 121 -5.12 -6.39 4.45
C LEU A 121 -4.23 -7.63 4.53
N ILE A 122 -4.17 -8.30 5.69
CA ILE A 122 -3.51 -9.60 5.87
C ILE A 122 -4.44 -10.74 5.45
N ASN A 123 -5.72 -10.64 5.79
CA ASN A 123 -6.71 -11.66 5.43
C ASN A 123 -7.01 -11.62 3.92
N ARG A 124 -6.71 -12.71 3.21
CA ARG A 124 -6.80 -12.78 1.75
C ARG A 124 -8.18 -12.43 1.19
N ARG A 125 -9.26 -12.94 1.79
CA ARG A 125 -10.63 -12.67 1.33
C ARG A 125 -10.98 -11.19 1.47
N ARG A 126 -10.66 -10.60 2.63
CA ARG A 126 -10.90 -9.17 2.89
C ARG A 126 -10.03 -8.28 2.00
N TYR A 127 -8.75 -8.67 1.80
CA TYR A 127 -7.84 -8.01 0.87
C TYR A 127 -8.40 -7.94 -0.55
N LEU A 128 -8.90 -9.06 -1.10
CA LEU A 128 -9.50 -9.10 -2.44
C LEU A 128 -10.75 -8.24 -2.52
N ASN A 129 -11.62 -8.27 -1.51
CA ASN A 129 -12.82 -7.44 -1.48
C ASN A 129 -12.45 -5.95 -1.46
N ALA A 130 -11.50 -5.54 -0.60
CA ALA A 130 -11.01 -4.17 -0.54
C ALA A 130 -10.40 -3.73 -1.88
N ARG A 131 -9.60 -4.60 -2.52
CA ARG A 131 -9.02 -4.34 -3.84
C ARG A 131 -10.08 -4.11 -4.91
N HIS A 132 -11.08 -4.99 -4.99
CA HIS A 132 -12.16 -4.86 -5.98
C HIS A 132 -12.97 -3.58 -5.74
N THR A 133 -13.29 -3.27 -4.50
CA THR A 133 -14.02 -2.04 -4.15
C THR A 133 -13.23 -0.80 -4.54
N LEU A 134 -11.94 -0.72 -4.18
CA LEU A 134 -11.07 0.42 -4.54
C LEU A 134 -10.92 0.55 -6.05
N GLN A 135 -10.73 -0.57 -6.78
CA GLN A 135 -10.64 -0.55 -8.23
C GLN A 135 -11.94 -0.03 -8.87
N THR A 136 -13.10 -0.53 -8.42
CA THR A 136 -14.41 -0.09 -8.91
C THR A 136 -14.63 1.41 -8.69
N LEU A 137 -14.27 1.94 -7.51
CA LEU A 137 -14.36 3.38 -7.23
C LEU A 137 -13.48 4.19 -8.17
N LEU A 138 -12.24 3.75 -8.39
CA LEU A 138 -11.30 4.40 -9.31
C LEU A 138 -11.79 4.37 -10.77
N ASP A 139 -12.41 3.28 -11.19
CA ASP A 139 -13.00 3.13 -12.53
C ASP A 139 -14.24 4.03 -12.72
N TRP A 140 -14.97 4.29 -11.64
CA TRP A 140 -16.07 5.27 -11.63
C TRP A 140 -15.61 6.72 -11.53
N GLY A 141 -14.29 6.96 -11.44
CA GLY A 141 -13.73 8.31 -11.28
C GLY A 141 -13.88 8.90 -9.87
N ILE A 142 -14.31 8.10 -8.90
CA ILE A 142 -14.48 8.51 -7.49
C ILE A 142 -13.13 8.46 -6.78
N ILE A 143 -12.86 9.41 -5.89
CA ILE A 143 -11.65 9.48 -5.08
C ILE A 143 -11.87 8.72 -3.77
N PRO A 144 -11.22 7.55 -3.54
CA PRO A 144 -11.28 6.87 -2.26
C PRO A 144 -10.51 7.66 -1.20
N VAL A 145 -11.15 7.93 -0.06
CA VAL A 145 -10.52 8.47 1.15
C VAL A 145 -10.44 7.33 2.16
N VAL A 146 -9.25 6.76 2.27
CA VAL A 146 -8.97 5.61 3.13
C VAL A 146 -8.47 6.09 4.49
N ASN A 147 -8.93 5.49 5.55
CA ASN A 147 -8.39 5.66 6.91
C ASN A 147 -8.41 4.34 7.66
N GLU A 148 -7.69 4.28 8.77
CA GLU A 148 -7.79 3.15 9.68
C GLU A 148 -9.18 3.10 10.32
N ASN A 149 -9.70 1.88 10.51
CA ASN A 149 -10.94 1.66 11.26
C ASN A 149 -10.62 1.62 12.77
N ASP A 150 -10.29 2.78 13.31
CA ASP A 150 -9.93 2.94 14.72
C ASP A 150 -10.94 2.34 15.72
N THR A 151 -12.21 2.15 15.29
CA THR A 151 -13.29 1.69 16.20
C THR A 151 -13.20 0.21 16.54
N VAL A 152 -12.51 -0.60 15.73
CA VAL A 152 -12.42 -2.05 15.89
C VAL A 152 -10.98 -2.55 16.09
N VAL A 153 -10.00 -1.67 16.07
CA VAL A 153 -8.60 -2.01 16.31
C VAL A 153 -8.41 -2.32 17.79
N VAL A 154 -7.93 -3.53 18.12
CA VAL A 154 -7.74 -4.04 19.48
C VAL A 154 -6.35 -3.75 20.02
N ASP A 155 -5.35 -3.69 19.15
CA ASP A 155 -3.99 -3.32 19.52
C ASP A 155 -3.92 -1.87 19.99
N GLU A 156 -2.96 -1.57 20.88
CA GLU A 156 -2.70 -0.17 21.25
C GLU A 156 -2.72 0.67 19.98
N ILE A 157 -3.71 1.59 19.88
CA ILE A 157 -3.82 2.50 18.74
C ILE A 157 -2.48 3.22 18.64
N LYS A 158 -1.58 2.66 17.86
CA LYS A 158 -0.28 3.25 17.57
C LYS A 158 -0.54 4.37 16.59
N PHE A 159 -0.61 5.59 17.10
CA PHE A 159 -0.61 6.78 16.27
C PHE A 159 0.53 6.68 15.25
N GLY A 160 0.22 6.62 13.97
CA GLY A 160 1.21 6.56 12.90
C GLY A 160 1.08 5.38 11.96
N ASP A 161 0.08 4.52 12.14
CA ASP A 161 -0.08 3.34 11.27
C ASP A 161 -0.56 3.69 9.86
N ASN A 162 -1.06 4.91 9.63
CA ASN A 162 -1.40 5.36 8.27
C ASN A 162 -0.19 5.45 7.32
N ASP A 163 1.06 5.48 7.81
CA ASP A 163 2.25 5.35 6.95
C ASP A 163 2.30 3.91 6.40
N ASN A 164 2.16 2.91 7.28
CA ASN A 164 2.09 1.50 6.89
C ASN A 164 0.85 1.20 6.03
N LEU A 165 -0.32 1.69 6.44
CA LEU A 165 -1.56 1.56 5.66
C LEU A 165 -1.39 2.14 4.25
N SER A 166 -0.77 3.30 4.09
CA SER A 166 -0.54 3.92 2.79
C SER A 166 0.36 3.09 1.88
N ALA A 167 1.39 2.44 2.44
CA ALA A 167 2.24 1.53 1.68
C ALA A 167 1.47 0.28 1.23
N LEU A 168 0.61 -0.28 2.11
CA LEU A 168 -0.26 -1.42 1.76
C LEU A 168 -1.32 -1.03 0.72
N ILE A 169 -1.93 0.17 0.83
CA ILE A 169 -2.88 0.69 -0.17
C ILE A 169 -2.19 0.93 -1.51
N ALA A 170 -0.96 1.46 -1.52
CA ALA A 170 -0.20 1.63 -2.76
C ALA A 170 0.06 0.29 -3.47
N GLN A 171 0.35 -0.77 -2.71
CA GLN A 171 0.49 -2.13 -3.26
C GLN A 171 -0.87 -2.69 -3.72
N LEU A 172 -1.92 -2.57 -2.90
CA LEU A 172 -3.26 -3.08 -3.17
C LEU A 172 -3.85 -2.50 -4.45
N THR A 173 -3.65 -1.20 -4.66
CA THR A 173 -4.16 -0.45 -5.82
C THR A 173 -3.21 -0.45 -7.01
N GLU A 174 -2.03 -1.08 -6.89
CA GLU A 174 -0.98 -1.07 -7.92
C GLU A 174 -0.58 0.37 -8.30
N ALA A 175 -0.43 1.23 -7.31
CA ALA A 175 -0.08 2.63 -7.52
C ALA A 175 1.30 2.79 -8.17
N ASP A 176 1.48 3.85 -8.93
CA ASP A 176 2.75 4.18 -9.59
C ASP A 176 3.63 5.07 -8.71
N LEU A 177 3.03 5.74 -7.72
CA LEU A 177 3.71 6.63 -6.80
C LEU A 177 2.95 6.70 -5.47
N LEU A 178 3.68 6.66 -4.34
CA LEU A 178 3.20 7.05 -3.03
C LEU A 178 3.77 8.41 -2.65
N VAL A 179 2.93 9.38 -2.34
CA VAL A 179 3.33 10.67 -1.79
C VAL A 179 2.91 10.73 -0.32
N ALA A 180 3.86 10.85 0.60
CA ALA A 180 3.62 10.99 2.02
C ALA A 180 3.83 12.44 2.46
N LEU A 181 2.73 13.14 2.72
CA LEU A 181 2.75 14.52 3.20
C LEU A 181 2.86 14.55 4.72
N THR A 182 3.86 15.26 5.20
CA THR A 182 4.20 15.44 6.61
C THR A 182 4.47 16.92 6.91
N ASP A 183 4.83 17.28 8.12
CA ASP A 183 5.25 18.62 8.52
C ASP A 183 6.77 18.88 8.37
N MET A 184 7.49 17.89 7.82
CA MET A 184 8.93 17.99 7.52
C MET A 184 9.14 18.11 6.01
N ASP A 185 10.18 18.84 5.59
CA ASP A 185 10.45 19.03 4.16
C ASP A 185 10.92 17.76 3.43
N GLY A 186 11.38 16.74 4.18
CA GLY A 186 11.85 15.46 3.66
C GLY A 186 12.62 14.69 4.72
N LEU A 187 13.43 13.72 4.28
CA LEU A 187 14.44 13.07 5.11
C LEU A 187 15.68 13.97 5.16
N TYR A 188 16.11 14.32 6.36
CA TYR A 188 17.34 15.09 6.57
C TYR A 188 18.54 14.18 6.84
N ASP A 189 19.74 14.63 6.48
CA ASP A 189 20.99 13.94 6.76
C ASP A 189 21.38 13.93 8.25
N SER A 190 20.70 14.76 9.06
CA SER A 190 20.83 14.86 10.51
C SER A 190 19.58 15.49 11.12
N ASP A 191 19.38 15.41 12.44
CA ASP A 191 18.19 16.00 13.09
C ASP A 191 18.23 17.54 12.99
N PRO A 192 17.33 18.18 12.21
CA PRO A 192 17.33 19.64 12.00
C PRO A 192 17.03 20.42 13.27
N ARG A 193 16.51 19.78 14.32
CA ARG A 193 16.27 20.42 15.64
C ARG A 193 17.55 20.52 16.48
N LYS A 194 18.56 19.68 16.14
CA LYS A 194 19.85 19.62 16.83
C LYS A 194 20.99 20.22 16.02
N HIS A 195 20.88 20.16 14.69
CA HIS A 195 21.93 20.55 13.75
C HIS A 195 21.41 21.61 12.77
N GLN A 196 21.90 22.84 12.88
CA GLN A 196 21.46 23.97 12.03
C GLN A 196 21.83 23.78 10.55
N ASN A 197 22.84 22.96 10.26
CA ASN A 197 23.30 22.66 8.88
C ASN A 197 22.65 21.39 8.30
N ALA A 198 21.62 20.85 8.95
CA ALA A 198 20.91 19.69 8.42
C ALA A 198 20.29 20.00 7.07
N SER A 199 20.53 19.14 6.08
CA SER A 199 20.06 19.30 4.71
C SER A 199 19.12 18.18 4.32
N VAL A 200 18.09 18.50 3.52
CA VAL A 200 17.17 17.48 2.98
C VAL A 200 17.91 16.65 1.96
N ILE A 201 17.80 15.33 2.07
CA ILE A 201 18.32 14.37 1.09
C ILE A 201 17.35 14.34 -0.09
N PRO A 202 17.75 14.77 -1.31
CA PRO A 202 16.82 14.89 -2.43
C PRO A 202 16.39 13.54 -3.00
N VAL A 203 17.29 12.54 -3.06
CA VAL A 203 17.00 11.20 -3.61
C VAL A 203 17.72 10.13 -2.79
N VAL A 204 17.00 9.05 -2.52
CA VAL A 204 17.50 7.83 -1.86
C VAL A 204 17.34 6.67 -2.84
N HIS A 205 18.44 6.14 -3.36
CA HIS A 205 18.44 5.00 -4.29
C HIS A 205 18.36 3.66 -3.54
N ARG A 206 18.84 3.60 -2.30
CA ARG A 206 18.81 2.43 -1.43
C ARG A 206 18.63 2.84 0.03
N ILE A 207 17.73 2.16 0.73
CA ILE A 207 17.54 2.37 2.17
C ILE A 207 18.44 1.37 2.90
N ASP A 208 19.64 1.81 3.25
CA ASP A 208 20.63 1.06 4.04
C ASP A 208 20.66 1.53 5.49
N GLN A 209 21.58 0.96 6.29
CA GLN A 209 21.74 1.31 7.71
C GLN A 209 22.09 2.80 7.94
N GLN A 210 22.80 3.42 7.00
CA GLN A 210 23.12 4.85 7.09
C GLN A 210 21.84 5.69 6.95
N VAL A 211 21.03 5.39 5.93
CA VAL A 211 19.73 6.06 5.69
C VAL A 211 18.77 5.83 6.85
N GLU A 212 18.75 4.62 7.42
CA GLU A 212 17.95 4.32 8.62
C GLU A 212 18.41 5.13 9.84
N GLY A 213 19.71 5.32 9.99
CA GLY A 213 20.29 6.14 11.07
C GLY A 213 19.87 7.62 11.01
N PHE A 214 19.55 8.16 9.83
CA PHE A 214 19.07 9.53 9.69
C PHE A 214 17.67 9.76 10.28
N ALA A 215 16.86 8.71 10.44
CA ALA A 215 15.54 8.82 11.07
C ALA A 215 15.60 9.06 12.60
N GLY A 216 16.76 8.86 13.21
CA GLY A 216 17.01 9.05 14.65
C GLY A 216 16.46 7.91 15.51
N ASP A 217 17.06 7.73 16.69
CA ASP A 217 16.76 6.65 17.64
C ASP A 217 15.48 6.85 18.46
N GLN A 218 14.78 7.98 18.32
CA GLN A 218 13.63 8.28 19.17
C GLN A 218 12.34 8.53 18.38
N PRO A 219 11.25 7.81 18.70
CA PRO A 219 9.91 8.20 18.27
C PRO A 219 9.60 9.61 18.77
N GLY A 220 9.10 10.47 17.91
CA GLY A 220 8.70 11.82 18.29
C GLY A 220 7.72 11.82 19.48
N ARG A 221 7.87 12.77 20.39
CA ARG A 221 7.13 12.90 21.66
C ARG A 221 5.60 13.00 21.54
N LEU A 222 5.07 13.11 20.33
CA LEU A 222 3.65 13.35 20.04
C LEU A 222 2.99 12.29 19.13
N GLY A 223 3.65 11.16 18.87
CA GLY A 223 3.03 10.10 18.07
C GLY A 223 4.05 9.13 17.49
N THR A 224 3.64 7.91 17.33
CA THR A 224 4.35 6.80 16.72
C THR A 224 4.62 7.00 15.23
N GLY A 225 4.14 8.07 14.61
CA GLY A 225 4.27 8.45 13.21
C GLY A 225 5.50 9.29 12.85
N GLY A 226 6.66 9.04 13.45
CA GLY A 226 7.90 9.74 13.16
C GLY A 226 8.52 9.40 11.80
N MET A 227 9.73 9.89 11.53
CA MET A 227 10.47 9.58 10.30
C MET A 227 10.73 8.07 10.15
N VAL A 228 10.90 7.35 11.26
CA VAL A 228 11.08 5.87 11.27
C VAL A 228 9.90 5.15 10.61
N SER A 229 8.65 5.51 10.94
CA SER A 229 7.47 4.87 10.30
C SER A 229 7.41 5.16 8.80
N LYS A 230 7.82 6.35 8.36
CA LYS A 230 7.89 6.73 6.96
C LYS A 230 9.00 5.99 6.20
N LEU A 231 10.15 5.76 6.83
CA LEU A 231 11.20 4.92 6.26
C LEU A 231 10.79 3.46 6.16
N LEU A 232 10.07 2.92 7.15
CA LEU A 232 9.50 1.58 7.06
C LEU A 232 8.47 1.46 5.93
N ALA A 233 7.63 2.47 5.74
CA ALA A 233 6.70 2.54 4.61
C ALA A 233 7.45 2.64 3.28
N ALA A 234 8.50 3.49 3.20
CA ALA A 234 9.35 3.62 2.02
C ALA A 234 10.03 2.28 1.68
N LYS A 235 10.58 1.57 2.68
CA LYS A 235 11.15 0.23 2.49
C LYS A 235 10.14 -0.74 1.87
N LYS A 236 8.93 -0.81 2.43
CA LYS A 236 7.87 -1.69 1.94
C LYS A 236 7.44 -1.37 0.52
N VAL A 237 7.23 -0.09 0.22
CA VAL A 237 6.68 0.31 -1.07
C VAL A 237 7.74 0.28 -2.17
N THR A 238 9.01 0.62 -1.88
CA THR A 238 10.11 0.52 -2.84
C THR A 238 10.51 -0.92 -3.12
N ALA A 239 10.48 -1.81 -2.12
CA ALA A 239 10.60 -3.25 -2.32
C ALA A 239 9.52 -3.80 -3.25
N ALA A 240 8.31 -3.23 -3.23
CA ALA A 240 7.23 -3.54 -4.17
C ALA A 240 7.39 -2.85 -5.55
N GLY A 241 8.49 -2.17 -5.79
CA GLY A 241 8.77 -1.49 -7.06
C GLY A 241 8.01 -0.16 -7.26
N VAL A 242 7.44 0.40 -6.21
CA VAL A 242 6.73 1.68 -6.24
C VAL A 242 7.62 2.76 -5.61
N PRO A 243 7.96 3.84 -6.30
CA PRO A 243 8.67 4.97 -5.72
C PRO A 243 7.82 5.68 -4.67
N MET A 244 8.49 6.32 -3.71
CA MET A 244 7.82 7.13 -2.69
C MET A 244 8.46 8.51 -2.58
N ILE A 245 7.64 9.54 -2.37
CA ILE A 245 8.11 10.89 -2.05
C ILE A 245 7.60 11.28 -0.66
N ILE A 246 8.50 11.75 0.21
CA ILE A 246 8.16 12.40 1.47
C ILE A 246 8.31 13.91 1.25
N GLY A 247 7.26 14.69 1.55
CA GLY A 247 7.29 16.14 1.40
C GLY A 247 6.44 16.88 2.43
N ASN A 248 6.64 18.19 2.50
CA ASN A 248 5.94 19.05 3.46
C ASN A 248 4.55 19.43 2.95
N GLY A 249 3.51 18.80 3.52
CA GLY A 249 2.12 19.07 3.17
C GLY A 249 1.60 20.44 3.62
N ARG A 250 2.37 21.20 4.40
CA ARG A 250 2.05 22.58 4.76
C ARG A 250 2.48 23.60 3.71
N ASN A 251 3.42 23.22 2.83
CA ASN A 251 3.87 24.07 1.74
C ASN A 251 2.77 24.20 0.69
N ARG A 252 2.61 25.41 0.16
CA ARG A 252 1.69 25.65 -0.95
C ARG A 252 2.22 25.00 -2.22
N TYR A 253 1.31 24.41 -2.98
CA TYR A 253 1.61 23.79 -4.28
C TYR A 253 2.58 22.61 -4.21
N VAL A 254 2.68 21.94 -3.05
CA VAL A 254 3.63 20.82 -2.85
C VAL A 254 3.38 19.68 -3.85
N LEU A 255 2.13 19.31 -4.11
CA LEU A 255 1.81 18.28 -5.10
C LEU A 255 2.12 18.77 -6.50
N LYS A 256 1.74 20.00 -6.85
CA LYS A 256 2.09 20.58 -8.15
C LYS A 256 3.60 20.53 -8.39
N GLN A 257 4.41 20.99 -7.44
CA GLN A 257 5.87 21.00 -7.54
C GLN A 257 6.44 19.56 -7.70
N ILE A 258 5.92 18.60 -6.93
CA ILE A 258 6.30 17.18 -7.05
C ILE A 258 6.03 16.67 -8.48
N PHE A 259 4.85 16.96 -9.04
CA PHE A 259 4.46 16.48 -10.37
C PHE A 259 5.07 17.31 -11.52
N ASP A 260 5.53 18.51 -11.26
CA ASP A 260 6.37 19.27 -12.18
C ASP A 260 7.83 18.76 -12.20
N GLY A 261 8.21 17.89 -11.28
CA GLY A 261 9.54 17.29 -11.16
C GLY A 261 10.55 18.16 -10.41
N GLU A 262 10.08 19.15 -9.64
CA GLU A 262 10.93 20.02 -8.83
C GLU A 262 11.60 19.25 -7.68
N GLU A 263 12.71 19.78 -7.17
CA GLU A 263 13.46 19.19 -6.05
C GLU A 263 12.78 19.49 -4.70
N VAL A 264 11.55 19.00 -4.52
CA VAL A 264 10.78 19.12 -3.29
C VAL A 264 10.69 17.78 -2.59
N GLY A 265 11.05 17.74 -1.32
CA GLY A 265 11.02 16.51 -0.53
C GLY A 265 12.15 15.52 -0.85
N THR A 266 12.01 14.32 -0.31
CA THR A 266 12.92 13.19 -0.56
C THR A 266 12.23 12.15 -1.44
N LEU A 267 12.83 11.84 -2.58
CA LEU A 267 12.41 10.75 -3.47
C LEU A 267 13.14 9.46 -3.09
N PHE A 268 12.40 8.41 -2.78
CA PHE A 268 12.89 7.04 -2.60
C PHE A 268 12.61 6.23 -3.86
N LEU A 269 13.67 5.71 -4.47
CA LEU A 269 13.57 4.91 -5.69
C LEU A 269 13.57 3.41 -5.38
N PRO A 270 12.82 2.59 -6.12
CA PRO A 270 12.92 1.14 -6.01
C PRO A 270 14.27 0.63 -6.53
N ALA A 271 14.89 -0.30 -5.81
CA ALA A 271 16.19 -0.87 -6.13
C ALA A 271 16.10 -1.98 -7.21
N GLY A 272 15.42 -1.75 -8.34
CA GLY A 272 15.36 -2.76 -9.41
C GLY A 272 14.15 -2.64 -10.32
N ARG A 273 14.07 -3.51 -11.35
CA ARG A 273 12.92 -3.58 -12.26
C ARG A 273 11.69 -4.08 -11.50
N ARG A 274 10.60 -3.36 -11.65
CA ARG A 274 9.26 -3.68 -11.14
C ARG A 274 8.86 -5.12 -11.53
N LEU A 275 9.10 -6.10 -10.65
CA LEU A 275 8.20 -7.25 -10.59
C LEU A 275 6.86 -6.68 -10.12
N SER A 276 5.75 -7.10 -10.70
CA SER A 276 4.45 -6.58 -10.25
C SER A 276 4.36 -6.71 -8.73
N SER A 277 3.96 -5.65 -8.04
CA SER A 277 3.89 -5.53 -6.57
C SER A 277 3.25 -6.74 -5.88
N LYS A 278 2.31 -7.38 -6.60
CA LYS A 278 1.64 -8.61 -6.20
C LYS A 278 2.58 -9.82 -6.15
N LYS A 279 3.49 -9.92 -7.12
CA LYS A 279 4.43 -11.05 -7.19
C LYS A 279 5.48 -10.97 -6.08
N GLN A 280 5.95 -9.77 -5.76
CA GLN A 280 6.88 -9.57 -4.64
C GLN A 280 6.21 -9.85 -3.29
N TRP A 281 4.97 -9.39 -3.10
CA TRP A 281 4.22 -9.70 -1.88
C TRP A 281 3.99 -11.21 -1.71
N ILE A 282 3.64 -11.93 -2.78
CA ILE A 282 3.51 -13.40 -2.75
C ILE A 282 4.85 -14.04 -2.38
N ALA A 283 5.96 -13.55 -2.95
CA ALA A 283 7.28 -14.13 -2.77
C ALA A 283 7.84 -13.94 -1.34
N HIS A 284 7.67 -12.74 -0.76
CA HIS A 284 8.42 -12.34 0.45
C HIS A 284 7.58 -12.19 1.71
N THR A 285 6.23 -12.09 1.60
CA THR A 285 5.38 -11.81 2.77
C THR A 285 4.63 -13.03 3.27
N LEU A 286 4.39 -14.04 2.42
CA LEU A 286 3.51 -15.14 2.73
C LEU A 286 4.26 -16.43 3.04
N LYS A 287 3.97 -17.02 4.20
CA LYS A 287 4.42 -18.38 4.51
C LYS A 287 3.49 -19.38 3.84
N PRO A 288 3.98 -20.29 2.97
CA PRO A 288 3.14 -21.33 2.35
C PRO A 288 2.46 -22.19 3.41
N GLN A 289 1.16 -22.44 3.21
CA GLN A 289 0.33 -23.26 4.11
C GLN A 289 0.21 -24.71 3.65
N GLY A 290 0.65 -24.99 2.40
CA GLY A 290 0.61 -26.32 1.82
C GLY A 290 1.37 -26.40 0.51
N ASP A 291 1.29 -27.58 -0.11
CA ASP A 291 1.95 -27.90 -1.38
C ASP A 291 0.95 -28.44 -2.39
N ILE A 292 1.11 -28.05 -3.65
CA ILE A 292 0.42 -28.63 -4.81
C ILE A 292 1.48 -29.33 -5.68
N ILE A 293 1.28 -30.60 -5.95
CA ILE A 293 2.17 -31.42 -6.78
C ILE A 293 1.61 -31.41 -8.21
N LEU A 294 2.47 -31.07 -9.17
CA LEU A 294 2.11 -30.82 -10.56
C LEU A 294 2.61 -31.97 -11.45
N ASP A 295 1.89 -32.24 -12.52
CA ASP A 295 2.44 -33.04 -13.61
C ASP A 295 3.52 -32.28 -14.41
N GLY A 296 4.28 -32.98 -15.24
CA GLY A 296 5.36 -32.38 -16.03
C GLY A 296 4.85 -31.31 -17.01
N GLY A 297 3.63 -31.42 -17.55
CA GLY A 297 3.05 -30.46 -18.48
C GLY A 297 2.65 -29.15 -17.79
N ALA A 298 2.06 -29.24 -16.60
CA ALA A 298 1.69 -28.07 -15.81
C ALA A 298 2.95 -27.35 -15.27
N ALA A 299 3.95 -28.12 -14.81
CA ALA A 299 5.23 -27.57 -14.36
C ALA A 299 5.91 -26.77 -15.47
N GLU A 300 5.99 -27.30 -16.67
CA GLU A 300 6.57 -26.61 -17.83
C GLU A 300 5.74 -25.38 -18.26
N ALA A 301 4.37 -25.49 -18.22
CA ALA A 301 3.51 -24.38 -18.56
C ALA A 301 3.67 -23.18 -17.61
N LEU A 302 3.90 -23.44 -16.31
CA LEU A 302 4.19 -22.39 -15.32
C LEU A 302 5.58 -21.78 -15.52
N LYS A 303 6.62 -22.62 -15.69
CA LYS A 303 8.03 -22.18 -15.82
C LYS A 303 8.25 -21.37 -17.10
N SER A 304 7.92 -21.94 -18.24
CA SER A 304 8.37 -21.41 -19.54
C SER A 304 7.33 -20.60 -20.28
N ARG A 305 6.03 -20.80 -20.02
CA ARG A 305 4.95 -20.17 -20.77
C ARG A 305 4.15 -19.14 -19.97
N GLY A 306 4.44 -18.96 -18.68
CA GLY A 306 3.74 -18.02 -17.81
C GLY A 306 2.22 -18.22 -17.79
N LYS A 307 1.76 -19.48 -17.87
CA LYS A 307 0.33 -19.83 -17.88
C LYS A 307 -0.22 -19.95 -16.46
N SER A 308 -1.54 -19.94 -16.34
CA SER A 308 -2.25 -20.25 -15.08
C SER A 308 -2.23 -21.76 -14.81
N LEU A 309 -2.29 -22.17 -13.54
CA LEU A 309 -2.44 -23.56 -13.14
C LEU A 309 -3.90 -23.98 -13.22
N LEU A 310 -4.19 -24.98 -14.03
CA LEU A 310 -5.50 -25.60 -14.12
C LEU A 310 -5.55 -26.88 -13.25
N SER A 311 -6.77 -27.28 -12.87
CA SER A 311 -7.02 -28.49 -12.09
C SER A 311 -6.51 -29.78 -12.76
N THR A 312 -6.49 -29.82 -14.10
CA THR A 312 -5.98 -30.93 -14.90
C THR A 312 -4.49 -31.24 -14.67
N GLY A 313 -3.69 -30.23 -14.34
CA GLY A 313 -2.25 -30.37 -14.14
C GLY A 313 -1.85 -30.73 -12.68
N ILE A 314 -2.82 -30.96 -11.80
CA ILE A 314 -2.59 -31.28 -10.39
C ILE A 314 -2.71 -32.78 -10.18
N ILE A 315 -1.66 -33.38 -9.61
CA ILE A 315 -1.60 -34.82 -9.30
C ILE A 315 -1.67 -35.11 -7.79
N GLY A 316 -1.40 -34.13 -6.94
CA GLY A 316 -1.48 -34.30 -5.50
C GLY A 316 -1.42 -32.99 -4.73
N LEU A 317 -1.70 -33.08 -3.43
CA LEU A 317 -1.59 -31.94 -2.48
C LEU A 317 -1.07 -32.42 -1.12
N ARG A 318 -0.54 -31.49 -0.34
CA ARG A 318 -0.14 -31.68 1.07
C ARG A 318 -0.51 -30.45 1.88
N GLY A 319 -1.00 -30.66 3.10
CA GLY A 319 -1.42 -29.59 4.02
C GLY A 319 -2.88 -29.20 3.86
N GLU A 320 -3.37 -28.42 4.84
CA GLU A 320 -4.71 -27.87 4.85
C GLU A 320 -4.62 -26.37 4.58
N PHE A 321 -5.38 -25.88 3.63
CA PHE A 321 -5.38 -24.47 3.26
C PHE A 321 -6.70 -24.05 2.65
N GLU A 322 -7.05 -22.79 2.89
CA GLU A 322 -8.27 -22.14 2.42
C GLU A 322 -8.07 -21.40 1.10
N VAL A 323 -9.19 -20.97 0.51
CA VAL A 323 -9.18 -20.10 -0.69
C VAL A 323 -8.34 -18.86 -0.43
N GLY A 324 -7.40 -18.58 -1.35
CA GLY A 324 -6.49 -17.44 -1.26
C GLY A 324 -5.23 -17.69 -0.45
N SER A 325 -5.07 -18.87 0.15
CA SER A 325 -3.82 -19.24 0.84
C SER A 325 -2.65 -19.37 -0.12
N PRO A 326 -1.43 -19.02 0.34
CA PRO A 326 -0.21 -19.28 -0.40
C PRO A 326 0.17 -20.76 -0.31
N VAL A 327 0.51 -21.36 -1.45
CA VAL A 327 0.98 -22.74 -1.53
C VAL A 327 2.22 -22.82 -2.40
N ARG A 328 3.10 -23.79 -2.11
CA ARG A 328 4.20 -24.12 -3.02
C ARG A 328 3.68 -25.01 -4.13
N CYS A 329 4.13 -24.77 -5.33
CA CYS A 329 3.96 -25.67 -6.47
C CYS A 329 5.24 -26.49 -6.65
N LEU A 330 5.12 -27.81 -6.61
CA LEU A 330 6.22 -28.76 -6.72
C LEU A 330 6.08 -29.55 -8.02
N ASN A 331 7.20 -29.93 -8.64
CA ASN A 331 7.22 -30.92 -9.71
C ASN A 331 7.18 -32.36 -9.16
N ASN A 332 7.19 -33.36 -10.03
CA ASN A 332 7.22 -34.78 -9.65
C ASN A 332 8.48 -35.19 -8.87
N GLU A 333 9.55 -34.42 -8.93
CA GLU A 333 10.82 -34.63 -8.23
C GLU A 333 10.88 -33.88 -6.89
N GLU A 334 9.72 -33.32 -6.46
CA GLU A 334 9.57 -32.50 -5.25
C GLU A 334 10.36 -31.18 -5.27
N GLU A 335 10.82 -30.73 -6.42
CA GLU A 335 11.46 -29.43 -6.53
C GLU A 335 10.41 -28.31 -6.55
N VAL A 336 10.67 -27.26 -5.77
CA VAL A 336 9.80 -26.08 -5.74
C VAL A 336 9.93 -25.30 -7.06
N ILE A 337 8.83 -25.21 -7.80
CA ILE A 337 8.72 -24.40 -9.01
C ILE A 337 8.46 -22.95 -8.67
N GLY A 338 7.62 -22.70 -7.66
CA GLY A 338 7.25 -21.38 -7.23
C GLY A 338 6.18 -21.39 -6.14
N ILE A 339 5.67 -20.18 -5.81
CA ILE A 339 4.60 -19.96 -4.83
C ILE A 339 3.43 -19.29 -5.52
N GLY A 340 2.22 -19.77 -5.22
CA GLY A 340 0.99 -19.21 -5.78
C GLY A 340 -0.14 -19.12 -4.77
N LEU A 341 -1.14 -18.28 -5.08
CA LEU A 341 -2.35 -18.15 -4.29
C LEU A 341 -3.46 -18.93 -4.94
N VAL A 342 -4.07 -19.84 -4.16
CA VAL A 342 -5.12 -20.74 -4.67
C VAL A 342 -6.50 -20.07 -4.74
N ASN A 343 -7.28 -20.42 -5.75
CA ASN A 343 -8.68 -19.98 -5.90
C ASN A 343 -9.69 -20.95 -5.27
N TYR A 344 -9.21 -22.09 -4.80
CA TYR A 344 -10.01 -23.16 -4.17
C TYR A 344 -9.30 -23.66 -2.92
N SER A 345 -10.05 -24.17 -1.92
CA SER A 345 -9.48 -24.80 -0.73
C SER A 345 -8.82 -26.16 -1.04
N ALA A 346 -8.05 -26.70 -0.10
CA ALA A 346 -7.42 -28.01 -0.24
C ALA A 346 -8.44 -29.11 -0.55
N ASP A 347 -9.56 -29.13 0.19
CA ASP A 347 -10.66 -30.11 0.00
C ASP A 347 -11.31 -30.01 -1.37
N GLU A 348 -11.47 -28.78 -1.88
CA GLU A 348 -12.04 -28.53 -3.21
C GLU A 348 -11.08 -28.96 -4.31
N ILE A 349 -9.79 -28.60 -4.16
CA ILE A 349 -8.75 -29.01 -5.13
C ILE A 349 -8.62 -30.54 -5.15
N ASP A 350 -8.73 -31.20 -4.00
CA ASP A 350 -8.66 -32.67 -3.95
C ASP A 350 -9.78 -33.33 -4.75
N LYS A 351 -10.96 -32.73 -4.77
CA LYS A 351 -12.10 -33.23 -5.58
C LYS A 351 -11.97 -32.94 -7.07
N ILE A 352 -11.29 -31.83 -7.45
CA ILE A 352 -11.20 -31.42 -8.86
C ILE A 352 -9.83 -31.67 -9.51
N LYS A 353 -8.82 -32.18 -8.77
CA LYS A 353 -7.50 -32.52 -9.34
C LYS A 353 -7.64 -33.51 -10.51
N GLY A 354 -6.90 -33.27 -11.58
CA GLY A 354 -6.98 -34.05 -12.81
C GLY A 354 -8.22 -33.84 -13.66
N VAL A 355 -9.17 -33.01 -13.22
CA VAL A 355 -10.45 -32.76 -13.91
C VAL A 355 -10.34 -31.51 -14.81
N ARG A 356 -11.02 -31.50 -15.96
CA ARG A 356 -11.08 -30.33 -16.85
C ARG A 356 -11.89 -29.21 -16.21
N SER A 357 -11.47 -27.95 -16.41
CA SER A 357 -12.09 -26.76 -15.80
C SER A 357 -13.59 -26.60 -16.08
N ASN A 358 -14.08 -27.12 -17.22
CA ASN A 358 -15.52 -27.10 -17.54
C ASN A 358 -16.37 -28.07 -16.72
N ARG A 359 -15.75 -28.96 -15.93
CA ARG A 359 -16.43 -29.92 -15.05
C ARG A 359 -16.39 -29.54 -13.57
N ILE A 360 -15.71 -28.43 -13.23
CA ILE A 360 -15.57 -27.99 -11.82
C ILE A 360 -16.95 -27.73 -11.21
N GLU A 361 -17.83 -27.05 -11.94
CA GLU A 361 -19.18 -26.70 -11.45
C GLU A 361 -20.03 -27.95 -11.20
N ASP A 362 -19.91 -28.99 -12.05
CA ASP A 362 -20.61 -30.27 -11.86
C ASP A 362 -20.19 -30.98 -10.57
N ILE A 363 -18.92 -30.79 -10.14
CA ILE A 363 -18.35 -31.50 -8.98
C ILE A 363 -18.56 -30.72 -7.69
N LEU A 364 -18.33 -29.39 -7.71
CA LEU A 364 -18.39 -28.57 -6.52
C LEU A 364 -19.77 -27.91 -6.31
N GLY A 365 -20.65 -27.92 -7.31
CA GLY A 365 -21.92 -27.17 -7.30
C GLY A 365 -21.76 -25.69 -7.62
N TYR A 366 -20.53 -25.19 -7.80
CA TYR A 366 -20.21 -23.83 -8.20
C TYR A 366 -18.83 -23.78 -8.83
N LYS A 367 -18.49 -22.64 -9.46
CA LYS A 367 -17.19 -22.40 -10.05
C LYS A 367 -16.75 -20.96 -9.81
N HIS A 368 -15.64 -20.79 -9.09
CA HIS A 368 -15.05 -19.47 -8.83
C HIS A 368 -14.17 -19.00 -9.99
N SER A 369 -13.42 -19.91 -10.59
CA SER A 369 -12.44 -19.63 -11.64
C SER A 369 -12.17 -20.89 -12.46
N ASP A 370 -11.69 -20.73 -13.68
CA ASP A 370 -11.17 -21.83 -14.50
C ASP A 370 -9.83 -22.34 -13.99
N GLU A 371 -9.08 -21.47 -13.31
CA GLU A 371 -7.75 -21.73 -12.80
C GLU A 371 -7.76 -22.00 -11.29
N VAL A 372 -6.95 -22.96 -10.87
CA VAL A 372 -6.64 -23.18 -9.46
C VAL A 372 -5.68 -22.10 -8.95
N ILE A 373 -4.71 -21.68 -9.77
CA ILE A 373 -3.85 -20.53 -9.52
C ILE A 373 -3.75 -19.71 -10.81
N HIS A 374 -4.18 -18.45 -10.74
CA HIS A 374 -4.03 -17.54 -11.87
C HIS A 374 -2.56 -17.13 -12.04
N ARG A 375 -2.09 -16.98 -13.29
CA ARG A 375 -0.70 -16.60 -13.63
C ARG A 375 -0.21 -15.33 -12.91
N ASP A 376 -1.11 -14.36 -12.66
CA ASP A 376 -0.78 -13.13 -11.94
C ASP A 376 -0.68 -13.34 -10.43
N ASN A 377 -1.11 -14.52 -9.94
CA ASN A 377 -1.03 -14.96 -8.55
C ASN A 377 0.10 -15.97 -8.32
N PHE A 378 1.01 -16.14 -9.29
CA PHE A 378 2.10 -17.10 -9.22
C PHE A 378 3.46 -16.43 -9.41
N VAL A 379 4.44 -16.82 -8.58
CA VAL A 379 5.82 -16.35 -8.62
C VAL A 379 6.75 -17.55 -8.75
N LEU A 380 7.64 -17.53 -9.73
CA LEU A 380 8.66 -18.54 -9.92
C LEU A 380 9.75 -18.47 -8.83
N ARG A 381 10.31 -19.62 -8.43
CA ARG A 381 11.42 -19.71 -7.47
C ARG A 381 12.64 -18.90 -7.90
N GLU A 382 12.98 -18.89 -9.17
CA GLU A 382 14.11 -18.14 -9.71
C GLU A 382 13.98 -16.62 -9.49
N ALA A 383 12.72 -16.10 -9.50
CA ALA A 383 12.46 -14.71 -9.18
C ALA A 383 12.51 -14.41 -7.67
N ILE A 384 12.43 -15.44 -6.82
CA ILE A 384 12.57 -15.34 -5.36
C ILE A 384 14.05 -15.41 -4.97
N ALA A 385 14.83 -16.29 -5.61
CA ALA A 385 16.24 -16.52 -5.29
C ALA A 385 17.18 -15.40 -5.77
N SER A 386 16.79 -14.64 -6.81
CA SER A 386 17.61 -13.53 -7.32
C SER A 386 17.71 -12.32 -6.36
N ASP A 387 16.86 -12.25 -5.34
CA ASP A 387 16.90 -11.19 -4.32
C ASP A 387 17.69 -11.60 -3.05
N ASP A 388 17.89 -12.91 -2.81
CA ASP A 388 18.65 -13.42 -1.64
C ASP A 388 20.18 -13.42 -1.86
N GLU A 389 20.66 -13.37 -3.11
CA GLU A 389 22.12 -13.32 -3.42
C GLU A 389 22.70 -11.89 -3.39
N HIS A 390 21.88 -10.87 -3.08
CA HIS A 390 22.31 -9.48 -2.99
C HIS A 390 22.05 -8.86 -1.59
N THR A 391 21.96 -9.71 -0.56
CA THR A 391 21.89 -9.29 0.86
C THR A 391 23.26 -9.30 1.52
#